data_5d894b473d244e41105e0e6c35195336
#
_entry.id   5d894b473d244e41105e0e6c35195336
#
_cell.length_a   1.000
_cell.length_b   1.000
_cell.length_c   1.000
_cell.angle_alpha   90.00
_cell.angle_beta   90.00
_cell.angle_gamma   90.00
#
_symmetry.space_group_name_H-M   'P 1'
#
loop_
_entity.id
_entity.type
_entity.pdbx_description
1 polymer ?
#
loop_
_entity_poly.entity_id
_entity_poly.type
_entity_poly.pdbx_seq_one_letter_code
_entity_poly.pdbx_strand_id
1 'polypeptide(L)'
;MFDNEVTEIMNYYLDIETTGLDPLHAKIITIQYMELERNTAKPIAPLKILKEWESDEKTILKKFISDSGIADGYKFSFIPIGFNLQFEHSFFWQRCISNGLQPIDIFNRPFLDLKTVAVIMNRGEF
;
A
#
# COMPACT_ATOMS: atom_id res chain seq x y z
N MET A 1 17.38 -27.65 0.67
CA MET A 1 17.54 -26.48 1.46
C MET A 1 16.85 -25.30 0.81
N PHE A 2 16.62 -24.31 1.53
CA PHE A 2 15.82 -23.26 1.09
C PHE A 2 16.56 -21.99 1.01
N ASP A 3 16.17 -21.20 0.07
CA ASP A 3 16.57 -19.83 0.03
C ASP A 3 15.59 -19.03 0.84
N ASN A 4 16.00 -18.57 2.01
CA ASN A 4 15.13 -17.83 2.89
C ASN A 4 14.94 -16.38 2.47
N GLU A 5 15.71 -15.91 1.53
CA GLU A 5 15.67 -14.51 1.11
C GLU A 5 14.35 -14.14 0.45
N VAL A 6 13.73 -15.10 -0.24
CA VAL A 6 12.54 -14.81 -1.04
C VAL A 6 11.24 -15.11 -0.33
N THR A 7 11.30 -15.55 0.93
CA THR A 7 10.11 -15.97 1.66
C THR A 7 9.89 -15.17 2.93
N GLU A 8 10.52 -14.01 3.04
CA GLU A 8 10.37 -13.18 4.21
C GLU A 8 9.02 -12.49 4.22
N ILE A 9 8.35 -12.52 5.38
CA ILE A 9 7.07 -11.86 5.58
C ILE A 9 7.34 -10.41 5.96
N MET A 10 6.74 -9.47 5.21
CA MET A 10 6.99 -8.05 5.40
C MET A 10 5.67 -7.32 5.62
N ASN A 11 5.49 -6.77 6.81
CA ASN A 11 4.35 -5.92 7.12
C ASN A 11 4.69 -4.47 6.81
N TYR A 12 3.74 -3.77 6.16
CA TYR A 12 3.93 -2.38 5.79
C TYR A 12 2.73 -1.54 6.21
N TYR A 13 2.98 -0.44 6.88
CA TYR A 13 2.01 0.64 6.95
C TYR A 13 1.89 1.26 5.55
N LEU A 14 0.67 1.52 5.12
CA LEU A 14 0.40 2.08 3.78
C LEU A 14 -0.67 3.15 3.87
N ASP A 15 -0.39 4.29 3.26
CA ASP A 15 -1.34 5.40 3.16
C ASP A 15 -1.04 6.19 1.89
N ILE A 16 -2.05 6.87 1.34
CA ILE A 16 -1.89 7.75 0.18
C ILE A 16 -2.65 9.04 0.39
N GLU A 17 -2.18 10.11 -0.30
CA GLU A 17 -2.94 11.35 -0.44
C GLU A 17 -3.29 11.53 -1.91
N THR A 18 -4.46 12.08 -2.19
CA THR A 18 -4.99 12.21 -3.54
C THR A 18 -5.58 13.61 -3.75
N THR A 19 -5.80 13.97 -5.01
CA THR A 19 -6.42 15.26 -5.34
C THR A 19 -7.95 15.25 -5.20
N GLY A 20 -8.55 14.10 -4.97
CA GLY A 20 -10.00 13.97 -4.82
C GLY A 20 -10.37 12.54 -4.49
N LEU A 21 -11.67 12.21 -4.58
CA LEU A 21 -12.18 10.92 -4.14
C LEU A 21 -12.44 9.94 -5.29
N ASP A 22 -12.48 10.43 -6.52
CA ASP A 22 -12.77 9.60 -7.69
C ASP A 22 -11.48 9.23 -8.40
N PRO A 23 -11.05 7.94 -8.37
CA PRO A 23 -9.79 7.52 -8.96
C PRO A 23 -9.73 7.63 -10.49
N LEU A 24 -10.87 7.82 -11.16
CA LEU A 24 -10.87 8.09 -12.60
C LEU A 24 -10.40 9.51 -12.92
N HIS A 25 -10.70 10.47 -12.06
CA HIS A 25 -10.48 11.90 -12.33
C HIS A 25 -9.47 12.54 -11.38
N ALA A 26 -9.23 11.95 -10.22
CA ALA A 26 -8.23 12.42 -9.28
C ALA A 26 -6.96 11.61 -9.42
N LYS A 27 -5.85 12.16 -8.96
CA LYS A 27 -4.57 11.44 -9.00
C LYS A 27 -3.99 11.28 -7.60
N ILE A 28 -3.07 10.34 -7.48
CA ILE A 28 -2.28 10.14 -6.26
C ILE A 28 -1.20 11.20 -6.21
N ILE A 29 -1.08 11.91 -5.10
CA ILE A 29 -0.06 12.94 -4.89
C ILE A 29 1.01 12.51 -3.91
N THR A 30 0.72 11.63 -2.95
CA THR A 30 1.75 10.99 -2.13
C THR A 30 1.46 9.51 -1.95
N ILE A 31 2.52 8.72 -1.85
CA ILE A 31 2.45 7.32 -1.40
C ILE A 31 3.35 7.23 -0.17
N GLN A 32 2.78 6.80 0.95
CA GLN A 32 3.48 6.70 2.22
C GLN A 32 3.49 5.25 2.65
N TYR A 33 4.66 4.72 2.96
CA TYR A 33 4.77 3.35 3.42
C TYR A 33 5.96 3.18 4.34
N MET A 34 5.82 2.24 5.28
CA MET A 34 6.82 2.06 6.31
C MET A 34 6.83 0.59 6.72
N GLU A 35 8.01 0.00 6.70
CA GLU A 35 8.18 -1.38 7.11
C GLU A 35 8.06 -1.50 8.62
N LEU A 36 7.30 -2.51 9.07
CA LEU A 36 7.01 -2.75 10.49
C LEU A 36 7.58 -4.09 10.92
N GLU A 37 8.04 -4.15 12.16
CA GLU A 37 8.50 -5.39 12.77
C GLU A 37 7.30 -6.33 12.95
N ARG A 38 7.51 -7.60 12.63
CA ARG A 38 6.46 -8.59 12.48
C ARG A 38 5.66 -8.86 13.74
N ASN A 39 6.32 -8.87 14.89
CA ASN A 39 5.68 -9.27 16.15
C ASN A 39 5.19 -8.09 16.98
N THR A 40 5.76 -6.91 16.79
CA THR A 40 5.49 -5.74 17.63
C THR A 40 4.85 -4.60 16.88
N ALA A 41 4.86 -4.64 15.54
CA ALA A 41 4.43 -3.56 14.67
C ALA A 41 5.22 -2.25 14.84
N LYS A 42 6.40 -2.32 15.46
CA LYS A 42 7.26 -1.16 15.56
C LYS A 42 7.93 -0.87 14.23
N PRO A 43 8.18 0.40 13.89
CA PRO A 43 8.90 0.73 12.66
C PRO A 43 10.31 0.13 12.67
N ILE A 44 10.67 -0.52 11.56
CA ILE A 44 12.02 -1.04 11.35
C ILE A 44 12.86 -0.02 10.58
N ALA A 45 12.20 0.76 9.71
CA ALA A 45 12.85 1.72 8.84
C ALA A 45 12.06 3.03 8.86
N PRO A 46 12.66 4.14 8.38
CA PRO A 46 11.93 5.42 8.32
C PRO A 46 10.72 5.35 7.41
N LEU A 47 9.72 6.17 7.69
CA LEU A 47 8.58 6.36 6.79
C LEU A 47 9.08 6.88 5.45
N LYS A 48 8.72 6.20 4.37
CA LYS A 48 9.00 6.65 3.02
C LYS A 48 7.80 7.41 2.49
N ILE A 49 8.06 8.56 1.88
CA ILE A 49 7.02 9.40 1.29
C ILE A 49 7.46 9.71 -0.13
N LEU A 50 6.71 9.18 -1.10
CA LEU A 50 6.91 9.50 -2.50
C LEU A 50 5.97 10.65 -2.86
N LYS A 51 6.50 11.69 -3.48
CA LYS A 51 5.80 12.96 -3.68
C LYS A 51 5.67 13.23 -5.17
N GLU A 52 4.44 13.36 -5.64
CA GLU A 52 4.16 13.55 -7.06
C GLU A 52 4.79 14.83 -7.61
N TRP A 53 4.77 15.90 -6.81
CA TRP A 53 5.28 17.19 -7.26
C TRP A 53 6.81 17.26 -7.43
N GLU A 54 7.53 16.22 -6.99
CA GLU A 54 8.97 16.12 -7.24
C GLU A 54 9.28 15.37 -8.53
N SER A 55 8.28 14.74 -9.14
CA SER A 55 8.40 14.05 -10.42
C SER A 55 7.04 14.04 -11.13
N ASP A 56 6.33 12.92 -11.10
CA ASP A 56 4.95 12.77 -11.58
C ASP A 56 4.32 11.52 -10.99
N GLU A 57 3.01 11.35 -11.21
CA GLU A 57 2.27 10.22 -10.66
C GLU A 57 2.82 8.88 -11.14
N LYS A 58 3.10 8.77 -12.44
CA LYS A 58 3.62 7.51 -13.00
C LYS A 58 4.94 7.13 -12.35
N THR A 59 5.82 8.09 -12.14
CA THR A 59 7.13 7.86 -11.53
C THR A 59 7.01 7.37 -10.10
N ILE A 60 6.14 7.99 -9.29
CA ILE A 60 5.99 7.52 -7.90
C ILE A 60 5.32 6.15 -7.81
N LEU A 61 4.39 5.84 -8.72
CA LEU A 61 3.80 4.51 -8.79
C LEU A 61 4.86 3.46 -9.15
N LYS A 62 5.68 3.71 -10.16
CA LYS A 62 6.75 2.79 -10.54
C LYS A 62 7.76 2.60 -9.43
N LYS A 63 8.13 3.67 -8.74
CA LYS A 63 9.09 3.58 -7.65
C LYS A 63 8.53 2.79 -6.47
N PHE A 64 7.26 3.02 -6.12
CA PHE A 64 6.60 2.25 -5.08
C PHE A 64 6.58 0.76 -5.42
N ILE A 65 6.19 0.41 -6.65
CA ILE A 65 6.12 -0.98 -7.10
C ILE A 65 7.48 -1.66 -6.98
N SER A 66 8.53 -1.00 -7.47
CA SER A 66 9.87 -1.61 -7.47
C SER A 66 10.49 -1.68 -6.08
N ASP A 67 10.26 -0.66 -5.25
CA ASP A 67 10.88 -0.58 -3.93
C ASP A 67 10.18 -1.46 -2.91
N SER A 68 8.86 -1.57 -2.98
CA SER A 68 8.08 -2.31 -1.99
C SER A 68 7.99 -3.80 -2.25
N GLY A 69 8.21 -4.23 -3.48
CA GLY A 69 8.01 -5.64 -3.86
C GLY A 69 6.54 -6.05 -3.91
N ILE A 70 5.60 -5.10 -3.95
CA ILE A 70 4.17 -5.43 -3.91
C ILE A 70 3.72 -6.26 -5.12
N ALA A 71 4.44 -6.17 -6.23
CA ALA A 71 4.12 -6.92 -7.45
C ALA A 71 4.80 -8.29 -7.50
N ASP A 72 5.57 -8.67 -6.49
CA ASP A 72 6.23 -9.96 -6.44
C ASP A 72 5.21 -11.10 -6.37
N GLY A 73 5.60 -12.28 -6.85
CA GLY A 73 4.73 -13.45 -6.80
C GLY A 73 4.45 -13.94 -5.38
N TYR A 74 5.33 -13.66 -4.44
CA TYR A 74 5.14 -14.06 -3.05
C TYR A 74 4.26 -13.06 -2.32
N LYS A 75 3.05 -13.48 -1.96
CA LYS A 75 2.03 -12.56 -1.41
C LYS A 75 2.36 -11.98 -0.05
N PHE A 76 3.23 -12.65 0.71
CA PHE A 76 3.63 -12.16 2.02
C PHE A 76 4.78 -11.15 1.97
N SER A 77 5.31 -10.87 0.80
CA SER A 77 6.39 -9.88 0.65
C SER A 77 5.91 -8.45 0.92
N PHE A 78 4.61 -8.22 0.84
CA PHE A 78 4.01 -6.93 1.17
C PHE A 78 2.63 -7.16 1.75
N ILE A 79 2.50 -7.02 3.05
CA ILE A 79 1.23 -7.14 3.76
C ILE A 79 0.80 -5.73 4.16
N PRO A 80 -0.21 -5.15 3.51
CA PRO A 80 -0.61 -3.78 3.82
C PRO A 80 -1.38 -3.71 5.13
N ILE A 81 -1.03 -2.73 5.94
CA ILE A 81 -1.74 -2.36 7.16
C ILE A 81 -2.10 -0.88 7.04
N GLY A 82 -3.37 -0.57 7.11
CA GLY A 82 -3.82 0.81 6.96
C GLY A 82 -5.24 1.01 7.42
N PHE A 83 -5.76 2.19 7.18
CA PHE A 83 -7.12 2.55 7.56
C PHE A 83 -7.96 2.80 6.31
N ASN A 84 -9.03 2.02 6.13
CA ASN A 84 -9.89 2.07 4.95
C ASN A 84 -9.12 1.75 3.66
N LEU A 85 -8.50 0.58 3.63
CA LEU A 85 -7.65 0.15 2.51
C LEU A 85 -8.39 0.03 1.19
N GLN A 86 -9.73 -0.01 1.19
CA GLN A 86 -10.52 0.04 -0.03
C GLN A 86 -10.23 1.31 -0.82
N PHE A 87 -9.97 2.42 -0.14
CA PHE A 87 -9.61 3.68 -0.79
C PHE A 87 -8.27 3.54 -1.53
N GLU A 88 -7.24 3.04 -0.84
CA GLU A 88 -5.93 2.78 -1.46
C GLU A 88 -6.05 1.82 -2.63
N HIS A 89 -6.80 0.73 -2.44
CA HIS A 89 -6.97 -0.27 -3.49
C HIS A 89 -7.58 0.35 -4.75
N SER A 90 -8.66 1.10 -4.62
CA SER A 90 -9.33 1.72 -5.77
C SER A 90 -8.40 2.66 -6.52
N PHE A 91 -7.63 3.46 -5.80
CA PHE A 91 -6.70 4.40 -6.43
C PHE A 91 -5.52 3.68 -7.07
N PHE A 92 -4.88 2.73 -6.39
CA PHE A 92 -3.77 2.01 -7.01
C PHE A 92 -4.21 1.27 -8.26
N TRP A 93 -5.35 0.60 -8.20
CA TRP A 93 -5.87 -0.13 -9.36
C TRP A 93 -6.08 0.80 -10.55
N GLN A 94 -6.89 1.83 -10.36
CA GLN A 94 -7.27 2.72 -11.47
C GLN A 94 -6.12 3.60 -11.94
N ARG A 95 -5.32 4.12 -11.00
CA ARG A 95 -4.23 5.04 -11.41
C ARG A 95 -3.10 4.30 -12.12
N CYS A 96 -2.84 3.05 -11.78
CA CYS A 96 -1.92 2.24 -12.57
C CYS A 96 -2.43 2.10 -13.99
N ILE A 97 -3.70 1.73 -14.19
CA ILE A 97 -4.30 1.61 -15.52
C ILE A 97 -4.17 2.94 -16.28
N SER A 98 -4.54 4.05 -15.64
CA SER A 98 -4.48 5.38 -16.26
C SER A 98 -3.07 5.78 -16.68
N ASN A 99 -2.06 5.23 -16.03
CA ASN A 99 -0.65 5.51 -16.35
C ASN A 99 0.01 4.42 -17.20
N GLY A 100 -0.77 3.46 -17.72
CA GLY A 100 -0.26 2.40 -18.57
C GLY A 100 0.56 1.35 -17.83
N LEU A 101 0.31 1.18 -16.54
CA LEU A 101 0.99 0.20 -15.70
C LEU A 101 0.07 -0.96 -15.40
N GLN A 102 0.67 -2.12 -15.02
CA GLN A 102 -0.09 -3.24 -14.50
C GLN A 102 -0.81 -2.82 -13.22
N PRO A 103 -2.12 -3.10 -13.08
CA PRO A 103 -2.83 -2.74 -11.85
C PRO A 103 -2.27 -3.45 -10.63
N ILE A 104 -2.29 -2.75 -9.50
CA ILE A 104 -1.93 -3.31 -8.21
C ILE A 104 -3.21 -3.73 -7.52
N ASP A 105 -3.28 -4.99 -7.08
CA ASP A 105 -4.36 -5.52 -6.25
C ASP A 105 -3.82 -5.72 -4.84
N ILE A 106 -4.18 -4.86 -3.90
CA ILE A 106 -3.69 -4.97 -2.53
C ILE A 106 -4.48 -5.99 -1.72
N PHE A 107 -5.56 -6.54 -2.27
CA PHE A 107 -6.43 -7.50 -1.57
C PHE A 107 -6.21 -8.94 -2.00
N ASN A 108 -5.29 -9.22 -2.91
CA ASN A 108 -4.97 -10.60 -3.29
C ASN A 108 -3.91 -11.23 -2.35
N ARG A 109 -3.81 -10.72 -1.15
CA ARG A 109 -2.82 -11.08 -0.13
C ARG A 109 -3.43 -10.82 1.25
N PRO A 110 -2.78 -11.30 2.32
CA PRO A 110 -3.20 -10.89 3.66
C PRO A 110 -3.10 -9.39 3.83
N PHE A 111 -4.01 -8.82 4.59
CA PHE A 111 -4.02 -7.38 4.88
C PHE A 111 -4.69 -7.15 6.24
N LEU A 112 -4.43 -6.00 6.84
CA LEU A 112 -5.11 -5.59 8.06
C LEU A 112 -5.67 -4.18 7.84
N ASP A 113 -7.00 -4.09 7.82
CA ASP A 113 -7.70 -2.82 7.73
C ASP A 113 -8.14 -2.39 9.12
N LEU A 114 -7.50 -1.36 9.64
CA LEU A 114 -7.76 -0.85 10.99
C LEU A 114 -9.16 -0.26 11.12
N LYS A 115 -9.78 0.15 10.01
CA LYS A 115 -11.16 0.60 10.04
C LYS A 115 -12.10 -0.53 10.45
N THR A 116 -11.88 -1.73 9.95
CA THR A 116 -12.68 -2.90 10.34
C THR A 116 -12.58 -3.16 11.84
N VAL A 117 -11.37 -3.08 12.38
CA VAL A 117 -11.15 -3.24 13.82
C VAL A 117 -11.88 -2.16 14.61
N ALA A 118 -11.76 -0.89 14.17
CA ALA A 118 -12.40 0.24 14.84
C ALA A 118 -13.93 0.10 14.84
N VAL A 119 -14.51 -0.32 13.71
CA VAL A 119 -15.96 -0.55 13.60
C VAL A 119 -16.41 -1.61 14.59
N ILE A 120 -15.68 -2.72 14.68
CA ILE A 120 -16.01 -3.79 15.63
C ILE A 120 -15.93 -3.27 17.06
N MET A 121 -14.88 -2.53 17.40
CA MET A 121 -14.70 -2.02 18.75
C MET A 121 -15.73 -0.94 19.11
N ASN A 122 -16.26 -0.23 18.14
CA ASN A 122 -17.31 0.77 18.33
C ASN A 122 -18.71 0.21 18.10
N ARG A 123 -18.88 -1.10 18.17
CA ARG A 123 -20.19 -1.78 18.06
C ARG A 123 -20.88 -1.47 16.72
N GLY A 124 -20.09 -1.38 15.65
CA GLY A 124 -20.62 -1.11 14.33
C GLY A 124 -20.71 0.37 13.97
N GLU A 125 -20.32 1.24 14.87
CA GLU A 125 -20.34 2.69 14.62
C GLU A 125 -18.94 3.20 14.33
N PHE A 126 -18.86 4.00 13.29
CA PHE A 126 -17.62 4.71 13.00
C PHE A 126 -17.87 5.95 12.12
#